data_937c4ad46478e9c28a1664f7cbac46ae
#
_entry.id   937c4ad46478e9c28a1664f7cbac46ae
#
_cell.length_a   1.000
_cell.length_b   1.000
_cell.length_c   1.000
_cell.angle_alpha   90.00
_cell.angle_beta   90.00
_cell.angle_gamma   90.00
#
_symmetry.space_group_name_H-M   'P 1'
#
loop_
_entity.id
_entity.type
_entity.pdbx_description
1 polymer ?
#
loop_
_entity_poly.entity_id
_entity_poly.type
_entity_poly.pdbx_seq_one_letter_code
_entity_poly.pdbx_strand_id
1 'polypeptide(L)'
;MKKISFIAASITLLATTGTADDTTRPNVIVIYTDDQGYGDATCLNKNAKFSTPNIDRLAHEGVLFTDGHCSDTVCTPSRYGLLTGRYSWRTELKRGVFQAERPCLIPDQRMTLASLLRDNGYQTAMVGKWHLGMDFPGTRTTRDWSQPVLDMPLDKGFDYFWGIPASMNYGVLAWFEGRFAKVPPTEYTSKKPNKIALDDYRIMPPYDQSASVKDANAAGNFSGKLEVAPDFSDISCLDRFTTQSIEWMKKRNIDKPFFLYLPYTSPHKPVIPMDRFRGQGQAGAYGEFMIETDWHVGRILDFLEKEGLDENTFILFTSDNGPETTWKKRKELFQHASNGPYREGKRSIYEGGHRVPFIVRWPNGITSPGRTYSSPVCQTDLLATLADMVGAELPKDAGEDSQSFLPALTKAATVNRVPMIHHSSRGEFAIRDTQWKLVMGSTKKRNQELYDLSNDPGETTNLIEKQTERAQALRQKLTHIVRSGRSTKGNAVPNDTPYWDDLFWMTEAEYQQPDRTVQSVEKKTKIHRLASTRRSVFDAFSYINRLPEAPYEDESSEDFSGRIFGRLANQEGRILLKSPPGMS
;
A
#
# COMPACT_ATOMS: atom_id res chain seq x y z
N MET A 1 -63.88 59.96 -5.81
CA MET A 1 -63.11 58.87 -6.42
C MET A 1 -61.66 58.96 -5.89
N LYS A 2 -61.32 58.17 -4.88
CA LYS A 2 -59.96 58.10 -4.30
C LYS A 2 -59.21 56.92 -4.95
N LYS A 3 -58.11 57.22 -5.62
CA LYS A 3 -57.21 56.21 -6.19
C LYS A 3 -56.32 55.62 -5.06
N ILE A 4 -56.40 54.35 -4.86
CA ILE A 4 -55.51 53.58 -3.97
C ILE A 4 -54.38 53.02 -4.82
N SER A 5 -53.15 53.48 -4.54
CA SER A 5 -51.92 52.93 -5.15
C SER A 5 -51.43 51.75 -4.32
N PHE A 6 -51.33 50.58 -4.92
CA PHE A 6 -50.66 49.45 -4.31
C PHE A 6 -49.13 49.51 -4.57
N ILE A 7 -48.35 49.58 -3.49
CA ILE A 7 -46.90 49.44 -3.56
C ILE A 7 -46.60 47.94 -3.37
N ALA A 8 -46.09 47.30 -4.40
CA ALA A 8 -45.57 45.94 -4.34
C ALA A 8 -44.15 45.98 -3.78
N ALA A 9 -43.98 45.48 -2.55
CA ALA A 9 -42.66 45.26 -1.95
C ALA A 9 -42.08 43.95 -2.47
N SER A 10 -41.04 44.01 -3.31
CA SER A 10 -40.24 42.86 -3.71
C SER A 10 -39.33 42.45 -2.57
N ILE A 11 -39.60 41.31 -1.95
CA ILE A 11 -38.70 40.67 -0.99
C ILE A 11 -37.66 39.92 -1.80
N THR A 12 -36.45 40.45 -1.88
CA THR A 12 -35.28 39.76 -2.39
C THR A 12 -34.78 38.78 -1.32
N LEU A 13 -35.03 37.50 -1.58
CA LEU A 13 -34.47 36.41 -0.74
C LEU A 13 -32.98 36.28 -1.06
N LEU A 14 -32.13 36.86 -0.24
CA LEU A 14 -30.71 36.60 -0.28
C LEU A 14 -30.50 35.16 0.23
N ALA A 15 -30.24 34.24 -0.71
CA ALA A 15 -29.71 32.93 -0.38
C ALA A 15 -28.28 33.13 0.16
N THR A 16 -28.13 33.14 1.46
CA THR A 16 -26.83 32.96 2.10
C THR A 16 -26.41 31.53 1.82
N THR A 17 -25.51 31.35 0.88
CA THR A 17 -24.71 30.11 0.82
C THR A 17 -23.87 30.09 2.08
N GLY A 18 -24.38 29.41 3.10
CA GLY A 18 -23.60 29.14 4.32
C GLY A 18 -22.37 28.35 3.90
N THR A 19 -21.22 28.98 3.95
CA THR A 19 -19.94 28.25 4.03
C THR A 19 -20.04 27.41 5.29
N ALA A 20 -20.07 26.07 5.13
CA ALA A 20 -19.93 25.18 6.25
C ALA A 20 -18.68 25.62 7.01
N ASP A 21 -18.82 25.78 8.32
CA ASP A 21 -17.76 26.23 9.21
C ASP A 21 -16.57 25.26 9.04
N ASP A 22 -15.48 25.72 8.45
CA ASP A 22 -14.26 24.93 8.16
C ASP A 22 -13.62 24.36 9.43
N THR A 23 -14.01 24.92 10.59
CA THR A 23 -13.53 24.47 11.92
C THR A 23 -14.13 23.15 12.38
N THR A 24 -15.16 22.61 11.69
CA THR A 24 -15.82 21.35 12.05
C THR A 24 -15.25 20.14 11.34
N ARG A 25 -14.46 20.31 10.28
CA ARG A 25 -13.87 19.18 9.52
C ARG A 25 -12.72 18.54 10.30
N PRO A 26 -12.70 17.20 10.46
CA PRO A 26 -11.63 16.53 11.22
C PRO A 26 -10.31 16.60 10.47
N ASN A 27 -9.20 16.65 11.20
CA ASN A 27 -7.90 16.29 10.63
C ASN A 27 -7.88 14.82 10.27
N VAL A 28 -7.04 14.42 9.33
CA VAL A 28 -6.89 13.04 8.87
C VAL A 28 -5.44 12.61 8.97
N ILE A 29 -5.20 11.49 9.65
CA ILE A 29 -3.88 10.84 9.69
C ILE A 29 -4.05 9.39 9.26
N VAL A 30 -3.21 8.94 8.32
CA VAL A 30 -3.09 7.53 7.96
C VAL A 30 -1.70 7.06 8.38
N ILE A 31 -1.62 6.26 9.45
CA ILE A 31 -0.41 5.58 9.88
C ILE A 31 -0.38 4.22 9.19
N TYR A 32 0.63 4.02 8.34
CA TYR A 32 0.70 2.89 7.44
C TYR A 32 2.00 2.12 7.63
N THR A 33 1.94 0.94 8.24
CA THR A 33 3.11 0.10 8.46
C THR A 33 3.43 -0.76 7.24
N ASP A 34 4.60 -1.40 7.24
CA ASP A 34 5.17 -2.15 6.13
C ASP A 34 5.47 -3.58 6.59
N ASP A 35 4.80 -4.58 6.02
CA ASP A 35 4.92 -6.00 6.40
C ASP A 35 4.41 -6.36 7.82
N GLN A 36 3.59 -5.54 8.44
CA GLN A 36 2.99 -5.88 9.73
C GLN A 36 1.82 -6.84 9.56
N GLY A 37 1.93 -8.01 10.15
CA GLY A 37 0.87 -9.01 10.13
C GLY A 37 -0.26 -8.70 11.11
N TYR A 38 -1.40 -9.36 10.89
CA TYR A 38 -2.57 -9.28 11.76
C TYR A 38 -2.24 -9.59 13.24
N GLY A 39 -1.40 -10.61 13.46
CA GLY A 39 -1.00 -11.04 14.80
C GLY A 39 0.07 -10.21 15.48
N ASP A 40 0.52 -9.11 14.86
CA ASP A 40 1.55 -8.22 15.39
C ASP A 40 0.96 -7.02 16.17
N ALA A 41 -0.35 -6.97 16.37
CA ALA A 41 -1.02 -6.02 17.26
C ALA A 41 -1.66 -6.77 18.44
N THR A 42 -1.37 -6.33 19.67
CA THR A 42 -1.83 -7.04 20.88
C THR A 42 -3.34 -7.04 21.03
N CYS A 43 -4.04 -6.05 20.56
CA CYS A 43 -5.52 -6.02 20.51
C CYS A 43 -6.13 -7.11 19.60
N LEU A 44 -5.37 -7.63 18.63
CA LEU A 44 -5.78 -8.71 17.71
C LEU A 44 -5.19 -10.07 18.08
N ASN A 45 -4.12 -10.11 18.87
CA ASN A 45 -3.41 -11.33 19.25
C ASN A 45 -2.96 -11.31 20.72
N LYS A 46 -3.78 -11.87 21.59
CA LYS A 46 -3.45 -11.96 23.03
C LYS A 46 -2.21 -12.81 23.35
N ASN A 47 -1.73 -13.60 22.38
CA ASN A 47 -0.53 -14.44 22.51
C ASN A 47 0.71 -13.79 21.88
N ALA A 48 0.65 -12.52 21.49
CA ALA A 48 1.80 -11.78 20.97
C ALA A 48 2.95 -11.81 21.99
N LYS A 49 4.19 -11.89 21.49
CA LYS A 49 5.40 -11.97 22.31
C LYS A 49 6.05 -10.61 22.59
N PHE A 50 5.31 -9.56 22.33
CA PHE A 50 5.62 -8.16 22.65
C PHE A 50 4.32 -7.40 22.86
N SER A 51 4.39 -6.20 23.39
CA SER A 51 3.23 -5.35 23.69
C SER A 51 3.18 -4.16 22.74
N THR A 52 1.95 -3.78 22.32
CA THR A 52 1.67 -2.62 21.46
C THR A 52 0.61 -1.73 22.10
N PRO A 53 0.89 -1.12 23.27
CA PRO A 53 -0.12 -0.41 24.06
C PRO A 53 -0.71 0.82 23.35
N ASN A 54 0.04 1.49 22.48
CA ASN A 54 -0.44 2.65 21.75
C ASN A 54 -1.35 2.27 20.58
N ILE A 55 -1.05 1.16 19.90
CA ILE A 55 -1.94 0.56 18.88
C ILE A 55 -3.21 0.05 19.57
N ASP A 56 -3.09 -0.56 20.76
CA ASP A 56 -4.23 -0.99 21.56
C ASP A 56 -5.08 0.21 22.03
N ARG A 57 -4.45 1.34 22.37
CA ARG A 57 -5.15 2.60 22.69
C ARG A 57 -6.01 3.05 21.51
N LEU A 58 -5.49 3.04 20.27
CA LEU A 58 -6.29 3.36 19.08
C LEU A 58 -7.53 2.47 18.97
N ALA A 59 -7.41 1.18 19.27
CA ALA A 59 -8.54 0.24 19.24
C ALA A 59 -9.56 0.50 20.37
N HIS A 60 -9.11 0.79 21.57
CA HIS A 60 -9.96 1.08 22.72
C HIS A 60 -10.72 2.41 22.59
N GLU A 61 -10.09 3.41 21.98
CA GLU A 61 -10.68 4.74 21.76
C GLU A 61 -11.38 4.85 20.40
N GLY A 62 -11.38 3.77 19.59
CA GLY A 62 -11.89 3.75 18.23
C GLY A 62 -12.73 2.54 17.89
N VAL A 63 -12.62 2.07 16.65
CA VAL A 63 -13.23 0.84 16.14
C VAL A 63 -12.13 -0.09 15.63
N LEU A 64 -12.11 -1.31 16.17
CA LEU A 64 -11.24 -2.40 15.72
C LEU A 64 -11.95 -3.22 14.63
N PHE A 65 -11.48 -3.14 13.41
CA PHE A 65 -11.98 -3.94 12.30
C PHE A 65 -11.26 -5.30 12.29
N THR A 66 -11.98 -6.36 12.64
CA THR A 66 -11.38 -7.71 12.69
C THR A 66 -11.31 -8.38 11.31
N ASP A 67 -11.92 -7.77 10.31
CA ASP A 67 -11.95 -8.23 8.93
C ASP A 67 -11.51 -7.11 7.96
N GLY A 68 -10.33 -6.55 8.26
CA GLY A 68 -9.72 -5.45 7.50
C GLY A 68 -8.63 -5.97 6.55
N HIS A 69 -8.66 -5.48 5.31
CA HIS A 69 -7.79 -5.98 4.24
C HIS A 69 -7.06 -4.87 3.50
N CYS A 70 -5.81 -5.15 3.12
CA CYS A 70 -5.16 -4.44 2.04
C CYS A 70 -5.63 -4.95 0.67
N SER A 71 -5.43 -4.17 -0.37
CA SER A 71 -5.94 -4.47 -1.72
C SER A 71 -5.09 -5.48 -2.50
N ASP A 72 -3.88 -5.75 -2.02
CA ASP A 72 -2.93 -6.68 -2.63
C ASP A 72 -2.04 -7.29 -1.53
N THR A 73 -1.12 -8.15 -1.88
CA THR A 73 -0.29 -8.91 -0.93
C THR A 73 1.16 -8.43 -0.85
N VAL A 74 1.47 -7.27 -1.44
CA VAL A 74 2.78 -6.60 -1.40
C VAL A 74 2.64 -5.07 -1.46
N CYS A 75 3.74 -4.37 -1.17
CA CYS A 75 3.78 -2.93 -0.89
C CYS A 75 3.21 -2.04 -2.01
N THR A 76 3.84 -1.99 -3.19
CA THR A 76 3.47 -1.04 -4.27
C THR A 76 1.99 -1.13 -4.64
N PRO A 77 1.43 -2.31 -4.96
CA PRO A 77 0.04 -2.40 -5.37
C PRO A 77 -0.94 -2.04 -4.24
N SER A 78 -0.62 -2.39 -2.97
CA SER A 78 -1.47 -2.01 -1.84
C SER A 78 -1.46 -0.50 -1.59
N ARG A 79 -0.30 0.15 -1.68
CA ARG A 79 -0.17 1.61 -1.56
C ARG A 79 -0.93 2.34 -2.67
N TYR A 80 -0.89 1.81 -3.89
CA TYR A 80 -1.73 2.31 -4.98
C TYR A 80 -3.22 2.21 -4.63
N GLY A 81 -3.68 1.04 -4.18
CA GLY A 81 -5.08 0.81 -3.83
C GLY A 81 -5.58 1.71 -2.71
N LEU A 82 -4.78 1.88 -1.63
CA LEU A 82 -5.09 2.79 -0.53
C LEU A 82 -5.28 4.23 -1.03
N LEU A 83 -4.31 4.74 -1.81
CA LEU A 83 -4.29 6.15 -2.20
C LEU A 83 -5.34 6.50 -3.27
N THR A 84 -5.74 5.54 -4.12
CA THR A 84 -6.59 5.83 -5.29
C THR A 84 -8.00 5.24 -5.23
N GLY A 85 -8.28 4.36 -4.26
CA GLY A 85 -9.56 3.64 -4.21
C GLY A 85 -9.77 2.67 -5.38
N ARG A 86 -8.69 2.24 -6.05
CA ARG A 86 -8.71 1.40 -7.25
C ARG A 86 -7.70 0.27 -7.13
N TYR A 87 -8.04 -0.93 -7.56
CA TYR A 87 -7.09 -2.05 -7.55
C TYR A 87 -5.92 -1.82 -8.52
N SER A 88 -4.71 -2.11 -8.08
CA SER A 88 -3.48 -1.93 -8.86
C SER A 88 -3.40 -2.82 -10.10
N TRP A 89 -3.96 -4.03 -10.07
CA TRP A 89 -3.97 -4.94 -11.22
C TRP A 89 -4.76 -4.40 -12.42
N ARG A 90 -5.53 -3.32 -12.26
CA ARG A 90 -6.16 -2.60 -13.36
C ARG A 90 -5.17 -1.74 -14.15
N THR A 91 -3.98 -1.48 -13.59
CA THR A 91 -2.87 -0.74 -14.22
C THR A 91 -1.90 -1.68 -14.93
N GLU A 92 -0.76 -1.17 -15.35
CA GLU A 92 0.35 -1.97 -15.90
C GLU A 92 1.00 -2.93 -14.87
N LEU A 93 0.85 -2.66 -13.56
CA LEU A 93 1.44 -3.48 -12.51
C LEU A 93 0.62 -4.75 -12.28
N LYS A 94 0.94 -5.82 -13.01
CA LYS A 94 0.28 -7.13 -12.90
C LYS A 94 0.91 -8.03 -11.85
N ARG A 95 2.19 -7.83 -11.50
CA ARG A 95 2.93 -8.67 -10.57
C ARG A 95 4.03 -7.87 -9.88
N GLY A 96 4.41 -8.28 -8.67
CA GLY A 96 5.54 -7.74 -7.94
C GLY A 96 5.36 -6.31 -7.44
N VAL A 97 6.48 -5.61 -7.34
CA VAL A 97 6.58 -4.24 -6.82
C VAL A 97 7.46 -3.37 -7.72
N PHE A 98 7.30 -2.07 -7.65
CA PHE A 98 8.17 -1.14 -8.37
C PHE A 98 9.54 -1.00 -7.69
N GLN A 99 10.55 -0.75 -8.51
CA GLN A 99 11.79 -0.15 -8.04
C GLN A 99 11.57 1.36 -7.88
N ALA A 100 12.43 2.02 -7.07
CA ALA A 100 12.32 3.47 -6.86
C ALA A 100 12.43 4.28 -8.16
N GLU A 101 13.22 3.81 -9.11
CA GLU A 101 13.64 4.49 -10.33
C GLU A 101 12.71 4.26 -11.53
N ARG A 102 11.45 3.98 -11.28
CA ARG A 102 10.42 3.88 -12.33
C ARG A 102 9.51 5.08 -12.28
N PRO A 103 8.91 5.51 -13.41
CA PRO A 103 7.82 6.48 -13.40
C PRO A 103 6.74 6.09 -12.41
N CYS A 104 6.04 7.05 -11.84
CA CYS A 104 5.03 6.80 -10.84
C CYS A 104 3.86 5.98 -11.40
N LEU A 105 3.42 4.96 -10.66
CA LEU A 105 2.28 4.13 -11.04
C LEU A 105 0.95 4.91 -11.05
N ILE A 106 0.87 6.04 -10.35
CA ILE A 106 -0.31 6.89 -10.30
C ILE A 106 -0.22 7.93 -11.42
N PRO A 107 -1.06 7.86 -12.47
CA PRO A 107 -1.11 8.90 -13.50
C PRO A 107 -1.53 10.26 -12.92
N ASP A 108 -1.11 11.37 -13.54
CA ASP A 108 -1.36 12.73 -13.02
C ASP A 108 -2.84 13.06 -12.85
N GLN A 109 -3.69 12.57 -13.74
CA GLN A 109 -5.14 12.79 -13.68
C GLN A 109 -5.88 11.89 -12.69
N ARG A 110 -5.19 10.89 -12.09
CA ARG A 110 -5.81 9.97 -11.14
C ARG A 110 -6.01 10.63 -9.79
N MET A 111 -7.27 10.72 -9.36
CA MET A 111 -7.59 11.20 -8.01
C MET A 111 -6.93 10.32 -6.95
N THR A 112 -6.38 10.97 -5.94
CA THR A 112 -5.80 10.34 -4.74
C THR A 112 -6.49 10.84 -3.49
N LEU A 113 -6.26 10.19 -2.34
CA LEU A 113 -6.67 10.71 -1.04
C LEU A 113 -6.18 12.15 -0.82
N ALA A 114 -4.94 12.42 -1.23
CA ALA A 114 -4.32 13.72 -1.07
C ALA A 114 -4.96 14.79 -1.95
N SER A 115 -5.18 14.51 -3.25
CA SER A 115 -5.84 15.46 -4.13
C SER A 115 -7.30 15.69 -3.72
N LEU A 116 -8.04 14.64 -3.34
CA LEU A 116 -9.39 14.77 -2.82
C LEU A 116 -9.46 15.72 -1.63
N LEU A 117 -8.61 15.51 -0.63
CA LEU A 117 -8.64 16.33 0.57
C LEU A 117 -8.10 17.74 0.32
N ARG A 118 -7.04 17.91 -0.47
CA ARG A 118 -6.52 19.24 -0.86
C ARG A 118 -7.58 20.07 -1.57
N ASP A 119 -8.30 19.48 -2.52
CA ASP A 119 -9.36 20.15 -3.29
C ASP A 119 -10.58 20.50 -2.40
N ASN A 120 -10.66 19.89 -1.20
CA ASN A 120 -11.63 20.20 -0.16
C ASN A 120 -11.04 21.03 1.00
N GLY A 121 -9.97 21.79 0.77
CA GLY A 121 -9.43 22.79 1.69
C GLY A 121 -8.42 22.28 2.71
N TYR A 122 -8.03 21.01 2.68
CA TYR A 122 -6.98 20.48 3.54
C TYR A 122 -5.59 20.91 3.09
N GLN A 123 -4.68 21.10 4.03
CA GLN A 123 -3.26 21.04 3.75
C GLN A 123 -2.78 19.59 3.85
N THR A 124 -1.94 19.16 2.92
CA THR A 124 -1.64 17.74 2.74
C THR A 124 -0.15 17.47 2.85
N ALA A 125 0.22 16.44 3.62
CA ALA A 125 1.61 16.02 3.76
C ALA A 125 1.78 14.51 3.65
N MET A 126 2.90 14.13 3.10
CA MET A 126 3.42 12.78 3.18
C MET A 126 4.79 12.79 3.87
N VAL A 127 4.92 11.97 4.92
CA VAL A 127 6.20 11.78 5.61
C VAL A 127 6.48 10.29 5.76
N GLY A 128 7.45 9.76 5.00
CA GLY A 128 7.80 8.34 5.05
C GLY A 128 8.16 7.69 3.72
N LYS A 129 7.85 6.40 3.58
CA LYS A 129 8.14 5.57 2.42
C LYS A 129 7.09 5.75 1.32
N TRP A 130 7.50 6.14 0.10
CA TRP A 130 6.60 6.26 -1.06
C TRP A 130 6.29 4.93 -1.74
N HIS A 131 7.26 4.36 -2.41
CA HIS A 131 7.25 3.07 -3.10
C HIS A 131 6.23 2.92 -4.25
N LEU A 132 5.97 4.00 -4.96
CA LEU A 132 5.09 4.01 -6.13
C LEU A 132 5.78 4.48 -7.42
N GLY A 133 7.12 4.66 -7.36
CA GLY A 133 7.92 5.20 -8.44
C GLY A 133 8.09 6.71 -8.35
N MET A 134 9.20 7.20 -8.89
CA MET A 134 9.56 8.61 -9.04
C MET A 134 10.44 8.76 -10.29
N ASP A 135 10.35 9.90 -10.94
CA ASP A 135 11.20 10.22 -12.08
C ASP A 135 12.45 10.97 -11.60
N PHE A 136 13.55 10.24 -11.48
CA PHE A 136 14.84 10.79 -11.03
C PHE A 136 15.59 11.46 -12.19
N PRO A 137 16.34 12.52 -11.91
CA PRO A 137 17.09 13.26 -12.93
C PRO A 137 18.25 12.43 -13.48
N GLY A 138 18.05 11.75 -14.60
CA GLY A 138 19.01 10.88 -15.25
C GLY A 138 19.05 9.44 -14.73
N THR A 139 19.91 8.63 -15.32
CA THR A 139 20.16 7.23 -14.93
C THR A 139 21.20 7.16 -13.82
N ARG A 140 21.46 5.97 -13.25
CA ARG A 140 22.52 5.78 -12.23
C ARG A 140 23.89 6.27 -12.67
N THR A 141 24.20 6.28 -13.97
CA THR A 141 25.47 6.72 -14.53
C THR A 141 25.50 8.20 -14.92
N THR A 142 24.34 8.83 -15.07
CA THR A 142 24.18 10.22 -15.51
C THR A 142 23.37 11.06 -14.54
N ARG A 143 23.26 10.60 -13.29
CA ARG A 143 22.45 11.23 -12.25
C ARG A 143 22.92 12.65 -11.94
N ASP A 144 22.01 13.61 -12.02
CA ASP A 144 22.26 15.01 -11.67
C ASP A 144 21.35 15.42 -10.50
N TRP A 145 21.81 15.21 -9.28
CA TRP A 145 21.08 15.53 -8.06
C TRP A 145 20.86 17.04 -7.81
N SER A 146 21.40 17.91 -8.65
CA SER A 146 21.07 19.34 -8.63
C SER A 146 19.71 19.64 -9.27
N GLN A 147 19.17 18.70 -10.05
CA GLN A 147 17.86 18.81 -10.67
C GLN A 147 16.77 18.21 -9.79
N PRO A 148 15.52 18.69 -9.91
CA PRO A 148 14.41 18.18 -9.14
C PRO A 148 14.00 16.75 -9.58
N VAL A 149 13.53 15.97 -8.62
CA VAL A 149 12.78 14.73 -8.87
C VAL A 149 11.36 15.10 -9.29
N LEU A 150 10.87 14.45 -10.35
CA LEU A 150 9.54 14.66 -10.89
C LEU A 150 8.66 13.42 -10.68
N ASP A 151 7.38 13.53 -11.04
CA ASP A 151 6.40 12.43 -10.95
C ASP A 151 6.42 11.75 -9.57
N MET A 152 6.31 12.54 -8.51
CA MET A 152 6.54 12.19 -7.13
C MET A 152 5.32 12.58 -6.25
N PRO A 153 5.31 12.38 -4.92
CA PRO A 153 4.17 12.72 -4.07
C PRO A 153 3.60 14.13 -4.25
N LEU A 154 4.43 15.14 -4.51
CA LEU A 154 3.98 16.52 -4.75
C LEU A 154 3.13 16.65 -6.02
N ASP A 155 3.29 15.76 -6.99
CA ASP A 155 2.51 15.72 -8.23
C ASP A 155 1.20 14.91 -8.07
N LYS A 156 1.04 14.24 -6.92
CA LYS A 156 -0.10 13.36 -6.61
C LYS A 156 -1.00 13.92 -5.50
N GLY A 157 -0.96 15.24 -5.29
CA GLY A 157 -1.88 15.96 -4.40
C GLY A 157 -1.32 16.31 -3.03
N PHE A 158 -0.09 15.95 -2.70
CA PHE A 158 0.55 16.38 -1.46
C PHE A 158 1.20 17.76 -1.63
N ASP A 159 1.03 18.64 -0.63
CA ASP A 159 1.68 19.96 -0.58
C ASP A 159 3.08 19.87 0.03
N TYR A 160 3.33 18.84 0.83
CA TYR A 160 4.61 18.59 1.49
C TYR A 160 5.01 17.13 1.35
N PHE A 161 6.29 16.90 1.06
CA PHE A 161 6.89 15.57 1.08
C PHE A 161 8.23 15.59 1.82
N TRP A 162 8.38 14.66 2.76
CA TRP A 162 9.64 14.32 3.39
C TRP A 162 9.73 12.80 3.56
N GLY A 163 10.78 12.16 3.04
CA GLY A 163 10.83 10.70 3.15
C GLY A 163 11.85 10.04 2.25
N ILE A 164 11.57 8.78 1.94
CA ILE A 164 12.40 7.93 1.08
C ILE A 164 11.60 7.38 -0.10
N PRO A 165 12.26 7.14 -1.25
CA PRO A 165 11.59 6.75 -2.49
C PRO A 165 10.92 5.37 -2.44
N ALA A 166 11.52 4.41 -1.73
CA ALA A 166 11.05 3.03 -1.63
C ALA A 166 11.46 2.41 -0.29
N SER A 167 11.47 1.07 -0.18
CA SER A 167 11.99 0.38 1.01
C SER A 167 13.49 0.59 1.17
N MET A 168 13.99 0.44 2.41
CA MET A 168 15.41 0.58 2.76
C MET A 168 16.35 -0.45 2.10
N ASN A 169 15.84 -1.33 1.27
CA ASN A 169 16.59 -2.31 0.49
C ASN A 169 16.36 -2.17 -1.03
N TYR A 170 15.82 -1.03 -1.49
CA TYR A 170 15.57 -0.74 -2.91
C TYR A 170 16.19 0.59 -3.34
N GLY A 171 16.84 0.58 -4.51
CA GLY A 171 17.20 1.76 -5.31
C GLY A 171 18.04 2.78 -4.57
N VAL A 172 17.44 3.92 -4.27
CA VAL A 172 18.08 5.10 -3.73
C VAL A 172 17.74 5.29 -2.25
N LEU A 173 18.75 5.44 -1.42
CA LEU A 173 18.65 5.66 0.02
C LEU A 173 19.15 7.07 0.36
N ALA A 174 18.23 8.00 0.39
CA ALA A 174 18.48 9.39 0.75
C ALA A 174 17.21 9.98 1.37
N TRP A 175 17.39 10.99 2.18
CA TRP A 175 16.30 11.82 2.68
C TRP A 175 15.91 12.84 1.62
N PHE A 176 14.68 12.78 1.18
CA PHE A 176 14.11 13.78 0.28
C PHE A 176 13.27 14.78 1.08
N GLU A 177 13.41 16.05 0.76
CA GLU A 177 12.51 17.11 1.20
C GLU A 177 12.04 17.89 -0.02
N GLY A 178 10.72 17.93 -0.21
CA GLY A 178 10.20 18.41 -1.49
C GLY A 178 10.73 17.57 -2.66
N ARG A 179 11.27 18.23 -3.67
CA ARG A 179 11.76 17.59 -4.91
C ARG A 179 13.25 17.24 -4.91
N PHE A 180 13.94 17.43 -3.80
CA PHE A 180 15.40 17.29 -3.78
C PHE A 180 15.85 16.32 -2.69
N ALA A 181 16.92 15.59 -2.97
CA ALA A 181 17.67 14.90 -1.93
C ALA A 181 18.33 15.93 -1.02
N LYS A 182 18.19 15.81 0.29
CA LYS A 182 18.82 16.74 1.26
C LYS A 182 20.35 16.68 1.18
N VAL A 183 20.87 15.48 1.07
CA VAL A 183 22.26 15.22 0.75
C VAL A 183 22.26 14.28 -0.45
N PRO A 184 22.92 14.62 -1.54
CA PRO A 184 22.98 13.77 -2.72
C PRO A 184 23.54 12.38 -2.42
N PRO A 185 22.95 11.31 -2.91
CA PRO A 185 23.54 9.97 -2.87
C PRO A 185 24.81 9.93 -3.73
N THR A 186 25.95 9.84 -3.08
CA THR A 186 27.27 9.82 -3.73
C THR A 186 28.03 8.53 -3.52
N GLU A 187 27.43 7.60 -2.78
CA GLU A 187 28.06 6.34 -2.41
C GLU A 187 27.19 5.16 -2.85
N TYR A 188 27.80 3.99 -2.96
CA TYR A 188 27.11 2.74 -3.25
C TYR A 188 27.36 1.71 -2.15
N THR A 189 26.31 0.98 -1.77
CA THR A 189 26.41 -0.10 -0.81
C THR A 189 25.65 -1.34 -1.28
N SER A 190 26.05 -2.50 -0.79
CA SER A 190 25.32 -3.74 -1.05
C SER A 190 24.05 -3.79 -0.20
N LYS A 191 23.01 -4.45 -0.72
CA LYS A 191 21.82 -4.76 0.06
C LYS A 191 22.20 -5.56 1.30
N LYS A 192 21.63 -5.22 2.46
CA LYS A 192 21.77 -6.04 3.68
C LYS A 192 21.19 -7.42 3.43
N PRO A 193 21.84 -8.48 3.92
CA PRO A 193 21.32 -9.84 3.81
C PRO A 193 19.91 -9.95 4.37
N ASN A 194 19.07 -10.72 3.69
CA ASN A 194 17.74 -11.05 4.19
C ASN A 194 17.85 -12.13 5.28
N LYS A 195 18.44 -11.80 6.41
CA LYS A 195 18.56 -12.71 7.55
C LYS A 195 17.42 -12.50 8.51
N ILE A 196 16.91 -13.60 9.00
CA ILE A 196 16.06 -13.60 10.18
C ILE A 196 16.93 -13.22 11.36
N ALA A 197 16.47 -12.27 12.07
CA ALA A 197 17.14 -11.83 13.21
C ALA A 197 16.81 -12.66 14.41
N LEU A 198 17.56 -13.64 14.55
CA LEU A 198 17.57 -14.49 15.73
C LEU A 198 18.49 -13.95 16.79
N ASP A 199 19.56 -13.30 16.34
CA ASP A 199 20.57 -12.67 17.17
C ASP A 199 20.50 -11.16 17.01
N ASP A 200 21.47 -10.47 17.56
CA ASP A 200 21.63 -9.05 17.37
C ASP A 200 22.09 -8.72 15.94
N TYR A 201 21.16 -8.40 15.09
CA TYR A 201 21.44 -7.96 13.74
C TYR A 201 21.21 -6.48 13.49
N ARG A 202 21.06 -5.72 14.50
CA ARG A 202 21.37 -4.30 14.45
C ARG A 202 22.83 -4.13 14.08
N ILE A 203 23.22 -4.90 13.10
CA ILE A 203 24.57 -5.00 12.66
C ILE A 203 24.85 -3.73 11.91
N MET A 204 25.65 -2.89 12.62
CA MET A 204 26.54 -2.06 11.89
C MET A 204 26.00 -0.83 11.33
N PRO A 205 26.89 0.16 11.17
CA PRO A 205 26.50 1.33 10.45
C PRO A 205 25.56 0.90 9.39
N PRO A 206 24.54 1.64 9.16
CA PRO A 206 23.39 1.26 8.41
C PRO A 206 23.73 0.46 7.16
N TYR A 207 24.77 0.84 6.43
CA TYR A 207 25.25 0.11 5.26
C TYR A 207 26.76 0.08 5.25
N ASP A 208 27.31 -1.04 4.81
CA ASP A 208 28.74 -1.15 4.54
C ASP A 208 29.03 -0.33 3.27
N GLN A 209 29.58 0.86 3.44
CA GLN A 209 29.93 1.79 2.39
C GLN A 209 31.24 1.36 1.73
N SER A 210 31.24 0.23 1.07
CA SER A 210 32.45 -0.40 0.53
C SER A 210 32.90 0.12 -0.85
N ALA A 211 32.09 0.96 -1.51
CA ALA A 211 32.45 1.50 -2.83
C ALA A 211 31.83 2.88 -3.06
N SER A 212 32.63 3.82 -3.53
CA SER A 212 32.14 5.12 -3.99
C SER A 212 31.38 5.00 -5.32
N VAL A 213 30.60 6.03 -5.69
CA VAL A 213 29.97 6.15 -7.00
C VAL A 213 31.01 6.03 -8.11
N LYS A 214 32.18 6.64 -7.92
CA LYS A 214 33.30 6.62 -8.88
C LYS A 214 33.80 5.20 -9.09
N ASP A 215 34.01 4.44 -8.02
CA ASP A 215 34.51 3.06 -8.10
C ASP A 215 33.45 2.11 -8.70
N ALA A 216 32.18 2.32 -8.37
CA ALA A 216 31.08 1.56 -8.95
C ALA A 216 30.94 1.84 -10.46
N ASN A 217 31.07 3.11 -10.88
CA ASN A 217 31.06 3.50 -12.28
C ASN A 217 32.23 2.89 -13.05
N ALA A 218 33.46 2.94 -12.49
CA ALA A 218 34.62 2.36 -13.08
C ALA A 218 34.55 0.85 -13.27
N ALA A 219 33.89 0.16 -12.34
CA ALA A 219 33.67 -1.28 -12.39
C ALA A 219 32.49 -1.71 -13.30
N GLY A 220 31.63 -0.78 -13.73
CA GLY A 220 30.43 -1.06 -14.54
C GLY A 220 29.41 -2.00 -13.87
N ASN A 221 29.54 -2.24 -12.56
CA ASN A 221 28.75 -3.23 -11.83
C ASN A 221 27.86 -2.59 -10.78
N PHE A 222 26.65 -2.23 -11.20
CA PHE A 222 25.58 -1.73 -10.32
C PHE A 222 24.63 -2.81 -9.81
N SER A 223 24.79 -4.06 -10.25
CA SER A 223 23.88 -5.15 -9.87
C SER A 223 23.90 -5.36 -8.35
N GLY A 224 22.73 -5.32 -7.73
CA GLY A 224 22.59 -5.49 -6.29
C GLY A 224 23.09 -4.34 -5.42
N LYS A 225 23.58 -3.25 -6.01
CA LYS A 225 24.05 -2.06 -5.28
C LYS A 225 22.89 -1.07 -5.07
N LEU A 226 22.94 -0.36 -3.94
CA LEU A 226 22.04 0.75 -3.61
C LEU A 226 22.83 2.05 -3.69
N GLU A 227 22.24 3.08 -4.28
CA GLU A 227 22.76 4.44 -4.16
C GLU A 227 22.45 4.95 -2.75
N VAL A 228 23.42 5.48 -2.03
CA VAL A 228 23.21 5.92 -0.65
C VAL A 228 23.81 7.29 -0.39
N ALA A 229 23.04 8.16 0.27
CA ALA A 229 23.54 9.43 0.76
C ALA A 229 24.43 9.23 1.99
N PRO A 230 25.54 9.97 2.14
CA PRO A 230 26.46 9.84 3.28
C PRO A 230 25.80 10.03 4.65
N ASP A 231 24.72 10.82 4.73
CA ASP A 231 23.97 11.09 5.96
C ASP A 231 22.82 10.11 6.21
N PHE A 232 22.60 9.14 5.31
CA PHE A 232 21.50 8.21 5.46
C PHE A 232 21.78 7.20 6.57
N SER A 233 20.78 7.07 7.47
CA SER A 233 20.82 6.11 8.57
C SER A 233 19.48 5.37 8.65
N ASP A 234 19.50 4.08 8.35
CA ASP A 234 18.32 3.23 8.35
C ASP A 234 17.74 3.02 9.77
N ILE A 235 18.59 2.90 10.80
CA ILE A 235 18.16 2.80 12.19
C ILE A 235 17.40 4.04 12.69
N SER A 236 17.60 5.18 12.06
CA SER A 236 16.94 6.43 12.44
C SER A 236 15.64 6.71 11.66
N CYS A 237 15.23 5.82 10.74
CA CYS A 237 14.11 6.09 9.85
C CYS A 237 12.81 6.41 10.58
N LEU A 238 12.41 5.59 11.54
CA LEU A 238 11.15 5.79 12.26
C LEU A 238 11.16 7.07 13.09
N ASP A 239 12.28 7.31 13.77
CA ASP A 239 12.44 8.53 14.58
C ASP A 239 12.38 9.79 13.70
N ARG A 240 13.06 9.79 12.56
CA ARG A 240 13.04 10.91 11.62
C ARG A 240 11.65 11.13 11.03
N PHE A 241 10.95 10.08 10.61
CA PHE A 241 9.59 10.21 10.09
C PHE A 241 8.63 10.79 11.13
N THR A 242 8.67 10.26 12.35
CA THR A 242 7.80 10.75 13.43
C THR A 242 8.12 12.19 13.81
N THR A 243 9.41 12.52 13.95
CA THR A 243 9.86 13.87 14.29
C THR A 243 9.46 14.88 13.21
N GLN A 244 9.70 14.54 11.91
CA GLN A 244 9.30 15.42 10.81
C GLN A 244 7.78 15.58 10.69
N SER A 245 7.01 14.54 10.98
CA SER A 245 5.55 14.63 11.03
C SER A 245 5.09 15.61 12.11
N ILE A 246 5.65 15.50 13.29
CA ILE A 246 5.34 16.41 14.42
C ILE A 246 5.76 17.85 14.08
N GLU A 247 6.96 18.05 13.54
CA GLU A 247 7.44 19.38 13.15
C GLU A 247 6.60 20.01 12.03
N TRP A 248 6.13 19.20 11.06
CA TRP A 248 5.23 19.69 10.05
C TRP A 248 3.86 20.07 10.66
N MET A 249 3.29 19.23 11.52
CA MET A 249 2.03 19.53 12.20
C MET A 249 2.11 20.79 13.07
N LYS A 250 3.26 21.06 13.72
CA LYS A 250 3.48 22.32 14.47
C LYS A 250 3.47 23.56 13.58
N LYS A 251 3.94 23.44 12.35
CA LYS A 251 4.05 24.55 11.38
C LYS A 251 2.81 24.70 10.50
N ARG A 252 1.79 23.86 10.69
CA ARG A 252 0.57 23.89 9.88
C ARG A 252 -0.13 25.24 9.94
N ASN A 253 -0.92 25.57 8.94
CA ASN A 253 -1.91 26.63 9.07
C ASN A 253 -3.03 26.14 10.00
N ILE A 254 -3.21 26.80 11.15
CA ILE A 254 -4.19 26.40 12.18
C ILE A 254 -5.65 26.59 11.74
N ASP A 255 -5.89 27.44 10.72
CA ASP A 255 -7.22 27.73 10.18
C ASP A 255 -7.70 26.67 9.17
N LYS A 256 -6.88 25.67 8.88
CA LYS A 256 -7.18 24.60 7.93
C LYS A 256 -7.03 23.22 8.55
N PRO A 257 -7.93 22.28 8.25
CA PRO A 257 -7.70 20.89 8.57
C PRO A 257 -6.50 20.36 7.79
N PHE A 258 -5.89 19.29 8.27
CA PHE A 258 -4.75 18.67 7.60
C PHE A 258 -4.96 17.19 7.30
N PHE A 259 -4.27 16.72 6.26
CA PHE A 259 -4.08 15.32 5.94
C PHE A 259 -2.61 14.96 6.04
N LEU A 260 -2.28 14.00 6.88
CA LEU A 260 -0.94 13.42 7.01
C LEU A 260 -0.98 11.95 6.61
N TYR A 261 -0.30 11.59 5.54
CA TYR A 261 0.04 10.20 5.21
C TYR A 261 1.42 9.88 5.78
N LEU A 262 1.45 8.96 6.76
CA LEU A 262 2.65 8.57 7.52
C LEU A 262 2.97 7.09 7.27
N PRO A 263 3.55 6.73 6.11
CA PRO A 263 3.95 5.38 5.80
C PRO A 263 5.32 5.06 6.40
N TYR A 264 5.31 4.33 7.51
CA TYR A 264 6.50 3.79 8.15
C TYR A 264 7.17 2.71 7.29
N THR A 265 8.45 2.44 7.56
CA THR A 265 9.21 1.32 6.96
C THR A 265 9.21 0.07 7.81
N SER A 266 8.68 0.12 9.02
CA SER A 266 8.65 -1.00 9.96
C SER A 266 7.35 -1.82 9.83
N PRO A 267 7.45 -3.11 10.14
CA PRO A 267 8.63 -3.91 10.48
C PRO A 267 9.31 -4.59 9.27
N HIS A 268 9.22 -4.00 8.06
CA HIS A 268 9.91 -4.50 6.86
C HIS A 268 11.43 -4.57 7.06
N LYS A 269 12.06 -5.50 6.38
CA LYS A 269 13.53 -5.66 6.36
C LYS A 269 14.25 -4.45 5.73
N PRO A 270 15.45 -4.06 6.18
CA PRO A 270 16.18 -4.60 7.33
C PRO A 270 15.48 -4.27 8.65
N VAL A 271 15.38 -5.27 9.52
CA VAL A 271 14.77 -5.09 10.84
C VAL A 271 15.85 -4.60 11.78
N ILE A 272 15.81 -3.36 12.20
CA ILE A 272 16.90 -2.63 12.87
C ILE A 272 16.36 -1.71 13.96
N PRO A 273 15.78 -2.28 15.03
CA PRO A 273 15.30 -1.49 16.15
C PRO A 273 16.44 -0.70 16.80
N MET A 274 16.14 0.50 17.30
CA MET A 274 17.08 1.29 18.08
C MET A 274 17.48 0.56 19.37
N ASP A 275 18.72 0.78 19.83
CA ASP A 275 19.32 0.08 20.97
C ASP A 275 18.50 0.19 22.27
N ARG A 276 17.80 1.29 22.47
CA ARG A 276 16.95 1.49 23.66
C ARG A 276 15.79 0.49 23.76
N PHE A 277 15.40 -0.19 22.67
CA PHE A 277 14.35 -1.21 22.66
C PHE A 277 14.89 -2.63 22.83
N ARG A 278 16.21 -2.79 22.94
CA ARG A 278 16.87 -4.08 23.13
C ARG A 278 16.36 -4.80 24.38
N GLY A 279 16.02 -6.07 24.21
CA GLY A 279 15.57 -6.93 25.33
C GLY A 279 14.12 -6.69 25.79
N GLN A 280 13.38 -5.79 25.15
CA GLN A 280 12.01 -5.48 25.58
C GLN A 280 10.95 -6.43 25.03
N GLY A 281 11.26 -7.25 24.01
CA GLY A 281 10.34 -8.19 23.40
C GLY A 281 10.83 -9.63 23.47
N GLN A 282 9.89 -10.60 23.34
CA GLN A 282 10.21 -12.04 23.35
C GLN A 282 10.18 -12.66 21.94
N ALA A 283 10.19 -11.84 20.89
CA ALA A 283 10.22 -12.28 19.50
C ALA A 283 11.48 -11.78 18.75
N GLY A 284 12.61 -11.70 19.48
CA GLY A 284 13.87 -11.19 18.96
C GLY A 284 13.76 -9.74 18.50
N ALA A 285 14.70 -9.27 17.69
CA ALA A 285 14.71 -7.89 17.23
C ALA A 285 13.47 -7.49 16.40
N TYR A 286 12.74 -8.44 15.83
CA TYR A 286 11.44 -8.15 15.20
C TYR A 286 10.42 -7.63 16.23
N GLY A 287 10.31 -8.29 17.39
CA GLY A 287 9.46 -7.84 18.47
C GLY A 287 9.88 -6.48 19.01
N GLU A 288 11.19 -6.25 19.15
CA GLU A 288 11.76 -4.96 19.54
C GLU A 288 11.41 -3.86 18.52
N PHE A 289 11.44 -4.17 17.22
CA PHE A 289 11.09 -3.23 16.16
C PHE A 289 9.59 -2.91 16.15
N MET A 290 8.74 -3.88 16.50
CA MET A 290 7.31 -3.64 16.70
C MET A 290 7.03 -2.77 17.93
N ILE A 291 7.78 -2.97 19.03
CA ILE A 291 7.68 -2.09 20.21
C ILE A 291 8.11 -0.66 19.86
N GLU A 292 9.18 -0.52 19.09
CA GLU A 292 9.60 0.79 18.56
C GLU A 292 8.53 1.44 17.69
N THR A 293 7.93 0.65 16.79
CA THR A 293 6.82 1.13 15.93
C THR A 293 5.66 1.65 16.77
N ASP A 294 5.23 0.87 17.75
CA ASP A 294 4.18 1.25 18.69
C ASP A 294 4.52 2.52 19.48
N TRP A 295 5.77 2.62 19.95
CA TRP A 295 6.23 3.83 20.63
C TRP A 295 6.16 5.08 19.75
N HIS A 296 6.45 4.96 18.45
CA HIS A 296 6.31 6.05 17.51
C HIS A 296 4.84 6.44 17.26
N VAL A 297 3.93 5.46 17.25
CA VAL A 297 2.49 5.72 17.25
C VAL A 297 2.12 6.53 18.50
N GLY A 298 2.61 6.14 19.68
CA GLY A 298 2.40 6.89 20.93
C GLY A 298 2.84 8.34 20.84
N ARG A 299 4.00 8.62 20.27
CA ARG A 299 4.49 10.01 20.08
C ARG A 299 3.54 10.88 19.25
N ILE A 300 2.90 10.29 18.24
CA ILE A 300 1.89 11.03 17.44
C ILE A 300 0.65 11.30 18.30
N LEU A 301 0.16 10.30 19.03
CA LEU A 301 -1.01 10.46 19.90
C LEU A 301 -0.76 11.51 21.01
N ASP A 302 0.38 11.43 21.69
CA ASP A 302 0.77 12.37 22.74
C ASP A 302 0.89 13.81 22.20
N PHE A 303 1.40 13.96 20.97
CA PHE A 303 1.45 15.26 20.31
C PHE A 303 0.04 15.82 20.06
N LEU A 304 -0.86 15.00 19.50
CA LEU A 304 -2.23 15.41 19.20
C LEU A 304 -2.98 15.82 20.49
N GLU A 305 -2.85 15.04 21.54
CA GLU A 305 -3.45 15.32 22.85
C GLU A 305 -2.91 16.64 23.44
N LYS A 306 -1.59 16.80 23.43
CA LYS A 306 -0.94 18.01 23.93
C LYS A 306 -1.37 19.28 23.19
N GLU A 307 -1.62 19.19 21.89
CA GLU A 307 -2.04 20.31 21.04
C GLU A 307 -3.57 20.50 20.99
N GLY A 308 -4.34 19.64 21.70
CA GLY A 308 -5.81 19.66 21.68
C GLY A 308 -6.43 19.31 20.33
N LEU A 309 -5.75 18.46 19.56
CA LEU A 309 -6.18 18.04 18.21
C LEU A 309 -6.79 16.64 18.18
N ASP A 310 -6.60 15.88 19.25
CA ASP A 310 -6.88 14.44 19.31
C ASP A 310 -8.37 14.10 19.16
N GLU A 311 -9.26 14.93 19.69
CA GLU A 311 -10.71 14.72 19.60
C GLU A 311 -11.25 14.83 18.17
N ASN A 312 -10.74 15.80 17.38
CA ASN A 312 -11.17 16.04 16.01
C ASN A 312 -10.13 15.61 14.97
N THR A 313 -9.49 14.47 15.23
CA THR A 313 -8.58 13.83 14.27
C THR A 313 -9.03 12.40 13.98
N PHE A 314 -9.34 12.15 12.70
CA PHE A 314 -9.54 10.80 12.16
C PHE A 314 -8.17 10.15 11.96
N ILE A 315 -7.91 9.04 12.64
CA ILE A 315 -6.67 8.28 12.52
C ILE A 315 -7.02 6.88 12.00
N LEU A 316 -6.48 6.49 10.83
CA LEU A 316 -6.45 5.11 10.38
C LEU A 316 -5.06 4.53 10.65
N PHE A 317 -5.00 3.43 11.39
CA PHE A 317 -3.81 2.59 11.55
C PHE A 317 -4.00 1.28 10.78
N THR A 318 -3.07 0.95 9.86
CA THR A 318 -3.13 -0.29 9.07
C THR A 318 -1.77 -0.63 8.47
N SER A 319 -1.65 -1.77 7.75
CA SER A 319 -0.41 -2.25 7.10
C SER A 319 -0.62 -2.50 5.61
N ASP A 320 0.45 -2.44 4.82
CA ASP A 320 0.37 -2.59 3.36
C ASP A 320 0.20 -4.06 2.90
N ASN A 321 0.64 -5.02 3.67
CA ASN A 321 0.42 -6.44 3.43
C ASN A 321 0.68 -7.25 4.71
N GLY A 322 0.37 -8.53 4.67
CA GLY A 322 0.69 -9.46 5.75
C GLY A 322 2.20 -9.65 5.97
N PRO A 323 2.62 -10.41 6.99
CA PRO A 323 4.00 -10.48 7.43
C PRO A 323 4.90 -11.17 6.42
N GLU A 324 6.15 -10.70 6.29
CA GLU A 324 7.20 -11.32 5.46
C GLU A 324 7.39 -12.80 5.82
N THR A 325 7.79 -13.63 4.88
CA THR A 325 7.91 -15.11 5.01
C THR A 325 8.69 -15.57 6.24
N THR A 326 9.52 -14.71 6.80
CA THR A 326 10.22 -14.92 8.07
C THR A 326 9.29 -15.17 9.26
N TRP A 327 7.99 -14.90 9.14
CA TRP A 327 7.00 -15.20 10.18
C TRP A 327 6.96 -16.69 10.56
N LYS A 328 7.23 -17.58 9.58
CA LYS A 328 7.28 -19.04 9.81
C LYS A 328 8.36 -19.38 10.84
N LYS A 329 9.55 -18.81 10.67
CA LYS A 329 10.66 -19.02 11.60
C LYS A 329 10.44 -18.36 12.95
N ARG A 330 9.81 -17.17 12.99
CA ARG A 330 9.41 -16.52 14.25
C ARG A 330 8.41 -17.39 15.04
N LYS A 331 7.43 -17.97 14.34
CA LYS A 331 6.46 -18.88 14.96
C LYS A 331 7.14 -20.11 15.56
N GLU A 332 8.09 -20.70 14.83
CA GLU A 332 8.87 -21.85 15.30
C GLU A 332 9.70 -21.51 16.54
N LEU A 333 10.46 -20.43 16.51
CA LEU A 333 11.46 -20.11 17.54
C LEU A 333 10.88 -19.41 18.76
N PHE A 334 9.93 -18.50 18.54
CA PHE A 334 9.39 -17.63 19.58
C PHE A 334 7.91 -17.90 19.87
N GLN A 335 7.28 -18.82 19.15
CA GLN A 335 5.84 -19.08 19.25
C GLN A 335 5.00 -17.81 18.98
N HIS A 336 5.53 -16.88 18.15
CA HIS A 336 4.84 -15.68 17.75
C HIS A 336 4.31 -15.83 16.33
N ALA A 337 2.97 -15.84 16.19
CA ALA A 337 2.27 -15.96 14.91
C ALA A 337 1.93 -14.56 14.37
N SER A 338 2.85 -13.94 13.62
CA SER A 338 2.59 -12.63 13.01
C SER A 338 1.38 -12.61 12.07
N ASN A 339 1.07 -13.73 11.41
CA ASN A 339 -0.13 -13.87 10.57
C ASN A 339 -1.42 -14.17 11.37
N GLY A 340 -1.36 -14.26 12.69
CA GLY A 340 -2.49 -14.65 13.53
C GLY A 340 -2.96 -16.08 13.22
N PRO A 341 -4.28 -16.32 13.12
CA PRO A 341 -4.85 -17.62 12.78
C PRO A 341 -4.90 -17.90 11.28
N TYR A 342 -4.44 -16.96 10.44
CA TYR A 342 -4.64 -17.00 9.00
C TYR A 342 -3.54 -17.78 8.28
N ARG A 343 -3.90 -18.30 7.09
CA ARG A 343 -2.99 -19.07 6.25
C ARG A 343 -1.99 -18.15 5.55
N GLU A 344 -0.71 -18.56 5.52
CA GLU A 344 0.40 -17.90 4.83
C GLU A 344 0.67 -16.45 5.30
N GLY A 345 1.25 -15.61 4.46
CA GLY A 345 1.65 -14.23 4.70
C GLY A 345 1.93 -13.48 3.42
N LYS A 346 2.79 -12.49 3.45
CA LYS A 346 3.17 -11.64 2.30
C LYS A 346 3.34 -12.45 1.01
N ARG A 347 2.89 -11.90 -0.11
CA ARG A 347 2.88 -12.48 -1.47
C ARG A 347 1.82 -13.55 -1.71
N SER A 348 1.13 -14.02 -0.68
CA SER A 348 0.18 -15.11 -0.80
C SER A 348 -1.25 -14.59 -0.95
N ILE A 349 -2.04 -15.28 -1.80
CA ILE A 349 -3.46 -14.96 -2.03
C ILE A 349 -4.36 -15.33 -0.84
N TYR A 350 -3.86 -16.10 0.13
CA TYR A 350 -4.60 -16.51 1.32
C TYR A 350 -4.69 -15.37 2.35
N GLU A 351 -5.61 -15.53 3.31
CA GLU A 351 -5.97 -14.46 4.27
C GLU A 351 -4.75 -13.84 4.96
N GLY A 352 -3.74 -14.63 5.35
CA GLY A 352 -2.53 -14.09 5.99
C GLY A 352 -1.70 -13.15 5.11
N GLY A 353 -1.91 -13.16 3.78
CA GLY A 353 -1.23 -12.26 2.86
C GLY A 353 -1.78 -10.85 2.81
N HIS A 354 -3.08 -10.69 3.08
CA HIS A 354 -3.78 -9.41 2.89
C HIS A 354 -4.70 -8.99 4.05
N ARG A 355 -4.94 -9.85 5.03
CA ARG A 355 -5.67 -9.48 6.25
C ARG A 355 -4.68 -8.91 7.26
N VAL A 356 -4.90 -7.64 7.61
CA VAL A 356 -3.94 -6.79 8.33
C VAL A 356 -4.63 -6.06 9.48
N PRO A 357 -3.89 -5.49 10.44
CA PRO A 357 -4.49 -4.58 11.41
C PRO A 357 -5.22 -3.44 10.69
N PHE A 358 -6.44 -3.14 11.11
CA PHE A 358 -7.24 -2.06 10.57
C PHE A 358 -8.02 -1.42 11.72
N ILE A 359 -7.60 -0.24 12.16
CA ILE A 359 -8.12 0.44 13.33
C ILE A 359 -8.40 1.89 12.97
N VAL A 360 -9.60 2.37 13.30
CA VAL A 360 -9.95 3.78 13.12
C VAL A 360 -10.27 4.39 14.47
N ARG A 361 -9.55 5.48 14.81
CA ARG A 361 -9.84 6.34 15.97
C ARG A 361 -10.29 7.71 15.48
N TRP A 362 -11.42 8.19 15.98
CA TRP A 362 -11.95 9.53 15.74
C TRP A 362 -12.99 9.86 16.82
N PRO A 363 -12.58 10.38 17.99
CA PRO A 363 -13.47 10.54 19.14
C PRO A 363 -14.74 11.33 18.84
N ASN A 364 -14.65 12.47 18.15
CA ASN A 364 -15.82 13.28 17.82
C ASN A 364 -16.72 12.69 16.72
N GLY A 365 -16.26 11.67 15.96
CA GLY A 365 -17.02 11.12 14.85
C GLY A 365 -17.52 9.70 15.06
N ILE A 366 -16.93 8.95 15.98
CA ILE A 366 -17.26 7.53 16.19
C ILE A 366 -18.37 7.38 17.21
N THR A 367 -19.43 6.67 16.83
CA THR A 367 -20.46 6.23 17.75
C THR A 367 -20.01 4.95 18.45
N SER A 368 -20.06 4.94 19.78
CA SER A 368 -19.67 3.79 20.62
C SER A 368 -18.24 3.30 20.36
N PRO A 369 -17.21 4.08 20.75
CA PRO A 369 -15.82 3.65 20.63
C PRO A 369 -15.53 2.40 21.49
N GLY A 370 -14.38 1.77 21.24
CA GLY A 370 -13.94 0.55 21.93
C GLY A 370 -14.63 -0.73 21.44
N ARG A 371 -15.38 -0.68 20.34
CA ARG A 371 -16.07 -1.84 19.76
C ARG A 371 -15.29 -2.48 18.63
N THR A 372 -15.64 -3.73 18.34
CA THR A 372 -15.18 -4.42 17.15
C THR A 372 -16.21 -4.32 16.02
N TYR A 373 -15.70 -4.36 14.78
CA TYR A 373 -16.50 -4.44 13.57
C TYR A 373 -16.00 -5.62 12.73
N SER A 374 -16.88 -6.58 12.45
CA SER A 374 -16.52 -7.87 11.86
C SER A 374 -16.94 -8.04 10.39
N SER A 375 -17.60 -7.05 9.79
CA SER A 375 -17.85 -7.11 8.35
C SER A 375 -16.59 -6.68 7.58
N PRO A 376 -16.35 -7.27 6.39
CA PRO A 376 -15.13 -6.99 5.63
C PRO A 376 -15.06 -5.53 5.17
N VAL A 377 -13.86 -4.95 5.28
CA VAL A 377 -13.48 -3.65 4.72
C VAL A 377 -12.13 -3.77 3.99
N CYS A 378 -11.93 -2.95 2.98
CA CYS A 378 -10.67 -2.89 2.24
C CYS A 378 -10.06 -1.47 2.33
N GLN A 379 -8.76 -1.38 2.25
CA GLN A 379 -8.07 -0.08 2.20
C GLN A 379 -8.50 0.78 1.02
N THR A 380 -8.92 0.17 -0.10
CA THR A 380 -9.53 0.91 -1.21
C THR A 380 -10.75 1.73 -0.79
N ASP A 381 -11.45 1.31 0.26
CA ASP A 381 -12.69 1.95 0.74
C ASP A 381 -12.44 3.32 1.42
N LEU A 382 -11.18 3.64 1.71
CA LEU A 382 -10.84 4.89 2.37
C LEU A 382 -11.17 6.12 1.51
N LEU A 383 -10.98 6.04 0.17
CA LEU A 383 -11.27 7.19 -0.70
C LEU A 383 -12.75 7.60 -0.64
N ALA A 384 -13.67 6.65 -0.78
CA ALA A 384 -15.11 6.94 -0.67
C ALA A 384 -15.51 7.34 0.76
N THR A 385 -14.86 6.76 1.78
CA THR A 385 -15.11 7.11 3.19
C THR A 385 -14.73 8.56 3.50
N LEU A 386 -13.55 9.01 3.03
CA LEU A 386 -13.13 10.38 3.20
C LEU A 386 -13.93 11.36 2.33
N ALA A 387 -14.33 10.96 1.11
CA ALA A 387 -15.25 11.77 0.29
C ALA A 387 -16.58 12.01 1.01
N ASP A 388 -17.21 10.96 1.52
CA ASP A 388 -18.44 11.08 2.34
C ASP A 388 -18.23 11.94 3.58
N MET A 389 -17.08 11.80 4.26
CA MET A 389 -16.77 12.54 5.48
C MET A 389 -16.67 14.06 5.23
N VAL A 390 -16.13 14.46 4.07
CA VAL A 390 -15.99 15.89 3.72
C VAL A 390 -17.16 16.39 2.88
N GLY A 391 -18.14 15.54 2.54
CA GLY A 391 -19.29 15.89 1.71
C GLY A 391 -18.96 16.09 0.24
N ALA A 392 -17.92 15.44 -0.28
CA ALA A 392 -17.49 15.54 -1.67
C ALA A 392 -18.06 14.40 -2.52
N GLU A 393 -18.45 14.71 -3.76
CA GLU A 393 -18.81 13.71 -4.75
C GLU A 393 -17.56 13.23 -5.51
N LEU A 394 -17.39 11.91 -5.62
CA LEU A 394 -16.31 11.35 -6.42
C LEU A 394 -16.64 11.45 -7.92
N PRO A 395 -15.67 11.84 -8.76
CA PRO A 395 -15.79 11.72 -10.21
C PRO A 395 -16.14 10.29 -10.65
N LYS A 396 -16.77 10.14 -11.82
CA LYS A 396 -17.22 8.83 -12.32
C LYS A 396 -16.10 7.82 -12.55
N ASP A 397 -14.89 8.31 -12.75
CA ASP A 397 -13.65 7.58 -13.01
C ASP A 397 -12.70 7.59 -11.81
N ALA A 398 -13.21 7.84 -10.60
CA ALA A 398 -12.46 7.76 -9.36
C ALA A 398 -13.13 6.79 -8.37
N GLY A 399 -12.34 6.13 -7.53
CA GLY A 399 -12.83 5.22 -6.50
C GLY A 399 -13.61 4.03 -7.04
N GLU A 400 -13.23 3.49 -8.20
CA GLU A 400 -13.93 2.41 -8.89
C GLU A 400 -14.10 1.15 -8.03
N ASP A 401 -13.20 0.97 -7.05
CA ASP A 401 -13.21 -0.17 -6.11
C ASP A 401 -13.37 0.28 -4.66
N SER A 402 -13.88 1.50 -4.45
CA SER A 402 -14.01 2.14 -3.15
C SER A 402 -15.46 2.22 -2.71
N GLN A 403 -15.78 1.67 -1.55
CA GLN A 403 -17.10 1.76 -0.92
C GLN A 403 -16.96 2.31 0.50
N SER A 404 -17.67 3.39 0.79
CA SER A 404 -17.59 4.03 2.10
C SER A 404 -18.01 3.12 3.25
N PHE A 405 -17.17 3.10 4.30
CA PHE A 405 -17.50 2.50 5.60
C PHE A 405 -17.81 3.58 6.67
N LEU A 406 -18.00 4.84 6.29
CA LEU A 406 -18.34 5.91 7.23
C LEU A 406 -19.57 5.57 8.10
N PRO A 407 -20.65 4.96 7.57
CA PRO A 407 -21.80 4.55 8.40
C PRO A 407 -21.45 3.54 9.50
N ALA A 408 -20.43 2.70 9.28
CA ALA A 408 -19.92 1.79 10.31
C ALA A 408 -19.27 2.54 11.48
N LEU A 409 -18.70 3.71 11.25
CA LEU A 409 -18.11 4.56 12.28
C LEU A 409 -19.15 5.42 13.00
N THR A 410 -19.92 6.18 12.23
CA THR A 410 -20.79 7.26 12.74
C THR A 410 -22.17 6.80 13.19
N LYS A 411 -22.62 5.63 12.75
CA LYS A 411 -23.96 5.07 13.04
C LYS A 411 -23.90 3.65 13.62
N ALA A 412 -22.71 3.11 13.85
CA ALA A 412 -22.48 1.69 14.20
C ALA A 412 -23.24 0.70 13.28
N ALA A 413 -23.48 1.10 12.02
CA ALA A 413 -24.27 0.34 11.08
C ALA A 413 -23.43 -0.73 10.37
N THR A 414 -24.04 -1.88 10.10
CA THR A 414 -23.42 -2.87 9.20
C THR A 414 -23.47 -2.35 7.76
N VAL A 415 -22.32 -2.29 7.11
CA VAL A 415 -22.21 -1.94 5.70
C VAL A 415 -22.15 -3.22 4.86
N ASN A 416 -23.12 -3.39 3.97
CA ASN A 416 -23.11 -4.49 3.00
C ASN A 416 -22.13 -4.14 1.88
N ARG A 417 -20.90 -4.66 1.99
CA ARG A 417 -19.87 -4.41 1.01
C ARG A 417 -20.10 -5.20 -0.28
N VAL A 418 -19.82 -4.54 -1.42
CA VAL A 418 -19.69 -5.25 -2.72
C VAL A 418 -18.55 -6.28 -2.65
N PRO A 419 -18.56 -7.32 -3.50
CA PRO A 419 -17.49 -8.30 -3.50
C PRO A 419 -16.11 -7.68 -3.59
N MET A 420 -15.19 -8.18 -2.79
CA MET A 420 -13.79 -7.74 -2.69
C MET A 420 -12.92 -8.62 -3.58
N ILE A 421 -12.00 -8.01 -4.32
CA ILE A 421 -11.02 -8.74 -5.09
C ILE A 421 -9.68 -8.69 -4.37
N HIS A 422 -9.11 -9.85 -4.13
CA HIS A 422 -7.73 -9.99 -3.68
C HIS A 422 -6.86 -10.41 -4.86
N HIS A 423 -5.66 -9.88 -4.89
CA HIS A 423 -4.68 -10.16 -5.91
C HIS A 423 -3.33 -10.43 -5.26
N SER A 424 -2.56 -11.36 -5.77
CA SER A 424 -1.25 -11.69 -5.23
C SER A 424 -0.12 -11.12 -6.09
N SER A 425 1.06 -10.95 -5.48
CA SER A 425 2.27 -10.54 -6.20
C SER A 425 2.65 -11.46 -7.37
N ARG A 426 2.02 -12.63 -7.47
CA ARG A 426 2.24 -13.64 -8.53
C ARG A 426 1.17 -13.62 -9.62
N GLY A 427 0.22 -12.70 -9.56
CA GLY A 427 -0.89 -12.59 -10.51
C GLY A 427 -2.07 -13.51 -10.21
N GLU A 428 -2.15 -14.08 -9.00
CA GLU A 428 -3.31 -14.89 -8.61
C GLU A 428 -4.46 -13.98 -8.18
N PHE A 429 -5.68 -14.36 -8.56
CA PHE A 429 -6.90 -13.66 -8.19
C PHE A 429 -7.73 -14.47 -7.19
N ALA A 430 -8.37 -13.78 -6.26
CA ALA A 430 -9.45 -14.32 -5.48
C ALA A 430 -10.58 -13.29 -5.38
N ILE A 431 -11.82 -13.78 -5.35
CA ILE A 431 -13.00 -12.97 -5.05
C ILE A 431 -13.58 -13.39 -3.70
N ARG A 432 -13.88 -12.40 -2.87
CA ARG A 432 -14.60 -12.61 -1.63
C ARG A 432 -15.94 -11.89 -1.66
N ASP A 433 -16.99 -12.64 -1.41
CA ASP A 433 -18.36 -12.14 -1.25
C ASP A 433 -18.91 -12.63 0.10
N THR A 434 -19.06 -11.71 1.02
CA THR A 434 -19.39 -11.99 2.43
C THR A 434 -18.41 -12.98 3.06
N GLN A 435 -18.81 -14.18 3.46
CA GLN A 435 -17.92 -15.21 4.03
C GLN A 435 -17.27 -16.13 2.99
N TRP A 436 -17.71 -16.11 1.74
CA TRP A 436 -17.20 -17.03 0.71
C TRP A 436 -16.04 -16.44 -0.07
N LYS A 437 -14.94 -17.19 -0.15
CA LYS A 437 -13.76 -16.81 -0.93
C LYS A 437 -13.44 -17.87 -1.97
N LEU A 438 -13.45 -17.46 -3.24
CA LEU A 438 -13.00 -18.28 -4.37
C LEU A 438 -11.60 -17.81 -4.79
N VAL A 439 -10.62 -18.68 -4.69
CA VAL A 439 -9.26 -18.52 -5.23
C VAL A 439 -9.21 -19.14 -6.62
N MET A 440 -8.70 -18.39 -7.60
CA MET A 440 -8.66 -18.84 -8.99
C MET A 440 -7.45 -19.71 -9.32
N GLY A 441 -6.42 -19.70 -8.46
CA GLY A 441 -5.12 -20.30 -8.74
C GLY A 441 -4.25 -19.41 -9.63
N SER A 442 -3.20 -19.98 -10.23
CA SER A 442 -2.27 -19.27 -11.10
C SER A 442 -2.31 -19.81 -12.53
N THR A 443 -1.70 -19.09 -13.49
CA THR A 443 -1.52 -19.56 -14.88
C THR A 443 -0.86 -20.93 -14.97
N LYS A 444 0.04 -21.25 -14.05
CA LYS A 444 0.73 -22.55 -13.98
C LYS A 444 -0.07 -23.64 -13.26
N LYS A 445 -0.82 -23.23 -12.21
CA LYS A 445 -1.64 -24.14 -11.40
C LYS A 445 -3.06 -23.58 -11.36
N ARG A 446 -3.89 -24.02 -12.29
CA ARG A 446 -5.28 -23.57 -12.44
C ARG A 446 -6.24 -24.24 -11.44
N ASN A 447 -5.72 -24.63 -10.27
CA ASN A 447 -6.53 -25.25 -9.23
C ASN A 447 -7.34 -24.17 -8.52
N GLN A 448 -8.65 -24.21 -8.71
CA GLN A 448 -9.56 -23.34 -7.98
C GLN A 448 -9.82 -23.91 -6.58
N GLU A 449 -9.96 -23.02 -5.61
CA GLU A 449 -10.25 -23.36 -4.22
C GLU A 449 -11.38 -22.48 -3.71
N LEU A 450 -12.31 -23.05 -2.95
CA LEU A 450 -13.44 -22.33 -2.35
C LEU A 450 -13.46 -22.53 -0.84
N TYR A 451 -13.56 -21.44 -0.09
CA TYR A 451 -13.56 -21.44 1.38
C TYR A 451 -14.76 -20.72 1.96
N ASP A 452 -15.25 -21.23 3.09
CA ASP A 452 -16.19 -20.54 3.97
C ASP A 452 -15.44 -19.96 5.17
N LEU A 453 -15.05 -18.69 5.07
CA LEU A 453 -14.21 -18.02 6.05
C LEU A 453 -14.91 -17.80 7.41
N SER A 454 -16.23 -17.96 7.50
CA SER A 454 -16.93 -17.88 8.78
C SER A 454 -16.69 -19.13 9.64
N ASN A 455 -16.47 -20.28 9.02
CA ASN A 455 -16.24 -21.57 9.68
C ASN A 455 -14.78 -22.03 9.55
N ASP A 456 -14.06 -21.55 8.54
CA ASP A 456 -12.68 -21.93 8.23
C ASP A 456 -11.83 -20.68 7.87
N PRO A 457 -11.55 -19.79 8.83
CA PRO A 457 -10.73 -18.61 8.59
C PRO A 457 -9.28 -18.92 8.23
N GLY A 458 -8.83 -20.15 8.49
CA GLY A 458 -7.50 -20.67 8.15
C GLY A 458 -7.39 -21.26 6.75
N GLU A 459 -8.49 -21.29 5.96
CA GLU A 459 -8.51 -21.79 4.58
C GLU A 459 -7.93 -23.21 4.45
N THR A 460 -8.35 -24.10 5.33
CA THR A 460 -7.83 -25.48 5.44
C THR A 460 -8.68 -26.50 4.66
N THR A 461 -9.96 -26.20 4.44
CA THR A 461 -10.92 -27.13 3.84
C THR A 461 -11.46 -26.59 2.51
N ASN A 462 -10.94 -27.10 1.40
CA ASN A 462 -11.41 -26.72 0.06
C ASN A 462 -12.81 -27.32 -0.21
N LEU A 463 -13.80 -26.46 -0.45
CA LEU A 463 -15.19 -26.82 -0.70
C LEU A 463 -15.57 -26.77 -2.19
N ILE A 464 -14.63 -26.62 -3.11
CA ILE A 464 -14.87 -26.39 -4.55
C ILE A 464 -15.77 -27.47 -5.16
N GLU A 465 -15.51 -28.74 -4.84
CA GLU A 465 -16.28 -29.87 -5.35
C GLU A 465 -17.68 -29.99 -4.72
N LYS A 466 -17.83 -29.56 -3.45
CA LYS A 466 -19.08 -29.63 -2.71
C LYS A 466 -20.02 -28.45 -2.97
N GLN A 467 -19.50 -27.34 -3.49
CA GLN A 467 -20.21 -26.08 -3.67
C GLN A 467 -19.97 -25.48 -5.08
N THR A 468 -20.11 -26.32 -6.11
CA THR A 468 -19.78 -25.99 -7.51
C THR A 468 -20.60 -24.82 -8.04
N GLU A 469 -21.89 -24.74 -7.74
CA GLU A 469 -22.76 -23.62 -8.17
C GLU A 469 -22.31 -22.29 -7.56
N ARG A 470 -21.92 -22.30 -6.29
CA ARG A 470 -21.41 -21.12 -5.59
C ARG A 470 -20.07 -20.65 -6.19
N ALA A 471 -19.18 -21.57 -6.44
CA ALA A 471 -17.90 -21.27 -7.10
C ALA A 471 -18.13 -20.67 -8.49
N GLN A 472 -19.07 -21.20 -9.26
CA GLN A 472 -19.43 -20.67 -10.57
C GLN A 472 -20.02 -19.25 -10.48
N ALA A 473 -20.91 -19.00 -9.52
CA ALA A 473 -21.52 -17.68 -9.29
C ALA A 473 -20.45 -16.64 -8.91
N LEU A 474 -19.50 -16.99 -8.03
CA LEU A 474 -18.38 -16.11 -7.67
C LEU A 474 -17.45 -15.83 -8.84
N ARG A 475 -17.13 -16.85 -9.64
CA ARG A 475 -16.34 -16.68 -10.87
C ARG A 475 -17.02 -15.74 -11.86
N GLN A 476 -18.32 -15.84 -12.05
CA GLN A 476 -19.08 -14.92 -12.91
C GLN A 476 -19.03 -13.48 -12.38
N LYS A 477 -19.18 -13.27 -11.06
CA LYS A 477 -19.02 -11.96 -10.43
C LYS A 477 -17.61 -11.40 -10.64
N LEU A 478 -16.57 -12.20 -10.42
CA LEU A 478 -15.18 -11.80 -10.67
C LEU A 478 -14.98 -11.37 -12.13
N THR A 479 -15.44 -12.17 -13.08
CA THR A 479 -15.36 -11.89 -14.52
C THR A 479 -16.05 -10.56 -14.85
N HIS A 480 -17.24 -10.32 -14.30
CA HIS A 480 -17.96 -9.06 -14.48
C HIS A 480 -17.16 -7.86 -13.92
N ILE A 481 -16.64 -7.95 -12.68
CA ILE A 481 -15.86 -6.88 -12.04
C ILE A 481 -14.57 -6.56 -12.82
N VAL A 482 -13.91 -7.58 -13.35
CA VAL A 482 -12.70 -7.38 -14.18
C VAL A 482 -13.06 -6.65 -15.48
N ARG A 483 -14.13 -7.07 -16.16
CA ARG A 483 -14.57 -6.49 -17.45
C ARG A 483 -15.15 -5.10 -17.32
N SER A 484 -15.95 -4.84 -16.29
CA SER A 484 -16.55 -3.52 -16.06
C SER A 484 -15.54 -2.45 -15.59
N GLY A 485 -14.33 -2.86 -15.21
CA GLY A 485 -13.29 -1.96 -14.72
C GLY A 485 -13.58 -1.35 -13.35
N ARG A 486 -14.62 -1.85 -12.66
CA ARG A 486 -15.01 -1.41 -11.32
C ARG A 486 -15.75 -2.49 -10.55
N SER A 487 -15.68 -2.45 -9.22
CA SER A 487 -16.46 -3.32 -8.32
C SER A 487 -17.70 -2.63 -7.73
N THR A 488 -17.73 -1.29 -7.73
CA THR A 488 -18.85 -0.49 -7.23
C THR A 488 -19.86 -0.15 -8.33
N LYS A 489 -21.02 0.38 -7.95
CA LYS A 489 -22.03 0.84 -8.91
C LYS A 489 -21.51 2.02 -9.74
N GLY A 490 -21.81 2.03 -11.02
CA GLY A 490 -21.45 3.12 -11.93
C GLY A 490 -21.25 2.63 -13.37
N ASN A 491 -20.92 3.56 -14.26
CA ASN A 491 -20.56 3.21 -15.63
C ASN A 491 -19.26 2.42 -15.68
N ALA A 492 -19.14 1.51 -16.63
CA ALA A 492 -17.90 0.79 -16.87
C ALA A 492 -16.76 1.76 -17.16
N VAL A 493 -15.58 1.47 -16.59
CA VAL A 493 -14.33 2.22 -16.80
C VAL A 493 -13.30 1.22 -17.34
N PRO A 494 -12.60 1.51 -18.43
CA PRO A 494 -11.62 0.57 -18.96
C PRO A 494 -10.49 0.35 -17.96
N ASN A 495 -9.97 -0.89 -17.91
CA ASN A 495 -8.67 -1.14 -17.32
C ASN A 495 -7.58 -0.48 -18.18
N ASP A 496 -6.44 -0.09 -17.59
CA ASP A 496 -5.40 0.65 -18.31
C ASP A 496 -4.63 -0.22 -19.32
N THR A 497 -4.83 -1.53 -19.28
CA THR A 497 -4.13 -2.50 -20.12
C THR A 497 -5.09 -3.45 -20.82
N PRO A 498 -4.70 -4.03 -21.98
CA PRO A 498 -5.45 -5.07 -22.65
C PRO A 498 -5.51 -6.36 -21.82
N TYR A 499 -6.13 -7.41 -22.39
CA TYR A 499 -6.13 -8.77 -21.82
C TYR A 499 -4.70 -9.26 -21.53
N TRP A 500 -4.54 -10.00 -20.41
CA TRP A 500 -3.27 -10.61 -20.02
C TRP A 500 -3.47 -12.03 -19.45
N ASP A 501 -2.43 -12.84 -19.44
CA ASP A 501 -2.46 -14.27 -19.17
C ASP A 501 -3.01 -14.67 -17.80
N ASP A 502 -2.92 -13.79 -16.78
CA ASP A 502 -3.45 -14.10 -15.45
C ASP A 502 -4.97 -14.18 -15.42
N LEU A 503 -5.65 -13.69 -16.46
CA LEU A 503 -7.10 -13.81 -16.65
C LEU A 503 -7.50 -15.14 -17.31
N PHE A 504 -6.73 -16.19 -17.15
CA PHE A 504 -6.87 -17.50 -17.81
C PHE A 504 -8.24 -18.17 -17.65
N TRP A 505 -9.10 -17.69 -16.79
CA TRP A 505 -10.48 -18.20 -16.60
C TRP A 505 -11.50 -17.59 -17.55
N MET A 506 -11.10 -16.60 -18.34
CA MET A 506 -11.87 -16.02 -19.45
C MET A 506 -11.01 -15.91 -20.69
N THR A 507 -11.64 -15.78 -21.85
CA THR A 507 -10.95 -15.55 -23.13
C THR A 507 -10.76 -14.06 -23.37
N GLU A 508 -9.83 -13.69 -24.26
CA GLU A 508 -9.66 -12.31 -24.69
C GLU A 508 -10.93 -11.74 -25.33
N ALA A 509 -11.64 -12.55 -26.12
CA ALA A 509 -12.91 -12.16 -26.69
C ALA A 509 -13.98 -11.85 -25.64
N GLU A 510 -14.05 -12.63 -24.56
CA GLU A 510 -14.93 -12.34 -23.41
C GLU A 510 -14.50 -11.07 -22.67
N TYR A 511 -13.21 -10.85 -22.51
CA TYR A 511 -12.69 -9.63 -21.88
C TYR A 511 -13.06 -8.36 -22.65
N GLN A 512 -13.01 -8.40 -23.97
CA GLN A 512 -13.29 -7.28 -24.85
C GLN A 512 -14.78 -7.04 -25.11
N GLN A 513 -15.67 -8.00 -24.76
CA GLN A 513 -17.10 -7.81 -24.96
C GLN A 513 -17.63 -6.67 -24.10
N PRO A 514 -18.32 -5.65 -24.68
CA PRO A 514 -18.96 -4.62 -23.89
C PRO A 514 -19.99 -5.23 -22.95
N ASP A 515 -20.05 -4.73 -21.73
CA ASP A 515 -21.05 -5.17 -20.76
C ASP A 515 -22.44 -4.79 -21.26
N ARG A 516 -23.33 -5.76 -21.49
CA ARG A 516 -24.66 -5.54 -22.07
C ARG A 516 -25.55 -4.62 -21.23
N THR A 517 -25.18 -4.34 -19.97
CA THR A 517 -25.91 -3.42 -19.09
C THR A 517 -25.68 -1.95 -19.42
N VAL A 518 -24.73 -1.59 -20.30
CA VAL A 518 -24.40 -0.19 -20.64
C VAL A 518 -25.04 0.28 -21.95
N GLN A 519 -25.68 -0.60 -22.73
CA GLN A 519 -26.19 -0.24 -24.08
C GLN A 519 -27.49 0.60 -24.12
N SER A 520 -27.99 1.13 -23.01
CA SER A 520 -29.26 1.90 -23.02
C SER A 520 -29.11 3.42 -23.11
N VAL A 521 -27.91 4.00 -23.19
CA VAL A 521 -27.74 5.48 -23.19
C VAL A 521 -26.76 6.03 -24.24
N GLU A 522 -26.53 5.39 -25.37
CA GLU A 522 -25.85 6.07 -26.49
C GLU A 522 -26.73 6.18 -27.74
N LYS A 523 -27.59 7.18 -27.73
CA LYS A 523 -28.05 7.80 -28.99
C LYS A 523 -27.89 9.32 -28.91
N LYS A 524 -26.97 9.80 -29.76
CA LYS A 524 -26.74 11.18 -30.21
C LYS A 524 -25.90 12.11 -29.36
N THR A 525 -24.62 12.22 -29.70
CA THR A 525 -24.00 13.54 -29.88
C THR A 525 -22.95 13.48 -30.99
N LYS A 526 -23.15 14.26 -32.04
CA LYS A 526 -22.21 14.46 -33.16
C LYS A 526 -20.94 15.14 -32.62
N ILE A 527 -19.82 14.51 -32.82
CA ILE A 527 -18.50 15.10 -32.51
C ILE A 527 -18.02 15.86 -33.73
N HIS A 528 -17.86 17.19 -33.60
CA HIS A 528 -17.04 17.99 -34.51
C HIS A 528 -15.56 17.66 -34.26
N ARG A 529 -14.90 17.11 -35.27
CA ARG A 529 -13.45 16.96 -35.31
C ARG A 529 -12.79 18.35 -35.41
N LEU A 530 -11.91 18.66 -34.48
CA LEU A 530 -10.81 19.59 -34.68
C LEU A 530 -9.52 18.79 -34.69
N ALA A 531 -8.90 18.77 -35.88
CA ALA A 531 -7.58 18.18 -36.07
C ALA A 531 -6.52 19.22 -35.68
N SER A 532 -5.62 18.91 -34.75
CA SER A 532 -4.27 19.47 -34.80
C SER A 532 -3.32 18.71 -33.86
N THR A 533 -2.18 18.41 -34.44
CA THR A 533 -0.87 18.02 -33.84
C THR A 533 -0.70 16.59 -33.29
N ARG A 534 -0.51 15.68 -34.23
CA ARG A 534 0.33 14.48 -34.03
C ARG A 534 1.80 14.89 -34.05
N ARG A 535 2.48 14.80 -32.91
CA ARG A 535 3.95 14.56 -32.76
C ARG A 535 4.26 14.55 -31.27
N SER A 536 4.27 13.38 -30.64
CA SER A 536 5.01 13.05 -29.41
C SER A 536 4.70 11.67 -28.81
N VAL A 537 3.77 10.88 -29.39
CA VAL A 537 3.40 9.58 -28.80
C VAL A 537 4.25 8.41 -29.32
N PHE A 538 4.97 8.59 -30.43
CA PHE A 538 5.75 7.49 -31.05
C PHE A 538 7.15 7.29 -30.44
N ASP A 539 7.69 8.28 -29.75
CA ASP A 539 9.04 8.17 -29.15
C ASP A 539 9.04 7.49 -27.77
N ALA A 540 7.89 7.48 -27.07
CA ALA A 540 7.78 6.81 -25.77
C ALA A 540 7.73 5.26 -25.90
N PHE A 541 7.13 4.74 -26.97
CA PHE A 541 7.02 3.29 -27.19
C PHE A 541 8.34 2.63 -27.62
N SER A 542 9.26 3.37 -28.23
CA SER A 542 10.56 2.82 -28.62
C SER A 542 11.57 2.70 -27.47
N TYR A 543 11.31 3.38 -26.34
CA TYR A 543 12.18 3.33 -25.16
C TYR A 543 11.85 2.16 -24.23
N ILE A 544 10.58 1.73 -24.22
CA ILE A 544 10.11 0.62 -23.35
C ILE A 544 10.67 -0.74 -23.82
N ASN A 545 10.94 -0.90 -25.11
CA ASN A 545 11.45 -2.17 -25.67
C ASN A 545 12.98 -2.33 -25.63
N ARG A 546 13.73 -1.42 -25.00
CA ARG A 546 15.21 -1.48 -24.93
C ARG A 546 15.80 -1.64 -23.53
N LEU A 547 14.98 -1.79 -22.50
CA LEU A 547 15.49 -2.14 -21.18
C LEU A 547 15.52 -3.67 -21.09
N PRO A 548 16.68 -4.29 -20.76
CA PRO A 548 16.73 -5.72 -20.51
C PRO A 548 15.82 -6.03 -19.32
N GLU A 549 14.94 -7.01 -19.49
CA GLU A 549 14.19 -7.59 -18.38
C GLU A 549 15.19 -8.02 -17.31
N ALA A 550 15.23 -7.31 -16.21
CA ALA A 550 15.95 -7.77 -15.04
C ALA A 550 15.27 -9.06 -14.58
N PRO A 551 15.99 -10.18 -14.43
CA PRO A 551 15.39 -11.42 -13.98
C PRO A 551 14.75 -11.17 -12.61
N TYR A 552 13.49 -11.52 -12.51
CA TYR A 552 12.70 -11.51 -11.29
C TYR A 552 13.31 -12.55 -10.34
N GLU A 553 14.19 -12.12 -9.44
CA GLU A 553 14.70 -12.99 -8.38
C GLU A 553 13.58 -13.19 -7.35
N ASP A 554 12.88 -14.30 -7.47
CA ASP A 554 12.03 -14.85 -6.43
C ASP A 554 12.95 -15.34 -5.30
N GLU A 555 13.15 -14.48 -4.29
CA GLU A 555 13.92 -14.84 -3.09
C GLU A 555 13.12 -15.81 -2.20
N SER A 556 12.83 -17.01 -2.69
CA SER A 556 12.58 -18.15 -1.83
C SER A 556 13.90 -18.93 -1.72
N SER A 557 14.45 -18.97 -0.53
CA SER A 557 15.77 -19.52 -0.19
C SER A 557 15.96 -21.04 -0.41
N GLU A 558 15.01 -21.72 -1.02
CA GLU A 558 15.07 -23.17 -1.21
C GLU A 558 15.46 -23.62 -2.63
N ASP A 559 15.50 -22.72 -3.63
CA ASP A 559 15.76 -23.11 -5.02
C ASP A 559 17.20 -22.79 -5.51
N PHE A 560 18.04 -22.20 -4.66
CA PHE A 560 19.38 -21.77 -5.07
C PHE A 560 20.42 -22.89 -4.99
N SER A 561 20.18 -23.97 -4.23
CA SER A 561 21.10 -25.11 -4.14
C SER A 561 20.93 -26.12 -5.28
N GLY A 562 19.77 -26.16 -5.94
CA GLY A 562 19.50 -27.12 -7.02
C GLY A 562 20.06 -26.74 -8.40
N ARG A 563 20.31 -25.45 -8.67
CA ARG A 563 20.73 -25.00 -10.01
C ARG A 563 22.23 -24.87 -10.23
N ILE A 564 23.02 -24.83 -9.18
CA ILE A 564 24.49 -24.80 -9.31
C ILE A 564 25.03 -26.20 -9.60
N PHE A 565 24.39 -27.26 -9.12
CA PHE A 565 24.85 -28.64 -9.36
C PHE A 565 24.36 -29.24 -10.70
N GLY A 566 23.34 -28.68 -11.32
CA GLY A 566 22.78 -29.20 -12.59
C GLY A 566 23.51 -28.74 -13.88
N ARG A 567 24.38 -27.74 -13.81
CA ARG A 567 25.11 -27.24 -14.99
C ARG A 567 26.56 -27.68 -15.10
N LEU A 568 27.10 -28.37 -14.08
CA LEU A 568 28.47 -28.91 -14.09
C LEU A 568 28.55 -30.42 -14.47
N ALA A 569 27.42 -31.06 -14.72
CA ALA A 569 27.38 -32.50 -15.04
C ALA A 569 27.32 -32.85 -16.52
N ASN A 570 27.40 -31.89 -17.45
CA ASN A 570 27.30 -32.15 -18.89
C ASN A 570 28.48 -31.63 -19.73
N GLN A 571 29.69 -31.69 -19.24
CA GLN A 571 30.88 -31.77 -20.06
C GLN A 571 31.97 -32.56 -19.34
N GLU A 572 32.23 -33.74 -19.89
CA GLU A 572 33.35 -34.63 -19.61
C GLU A 572 33.41 -35.36 -18.25
N GLY A 573 32.94 -36.60 -18.25
CA GLY A 573 33.14 -37.54 -17.14
C GLY A 573 34.60 -37.89 -16.90
N ARG A 574 35.19 -37.25 -15.88
CA ARG A 574 36.29 -37.79 -15.04
C ARG A 574 36.51 -36.88 -13.85
N ILE A 575 36.11 -37.34 -12.69
CA ILE A 575 36.47 -36.72 -11.41
C ILE A 575 37.81 -37.29 -10.97
N LEU A 576 38.82 -36.44 -10.93
CA LEU A 576 40.07 -36.70 -10.20
C LEU A 576 39.98 -36.07 -8.83
N LEU A 577 39.75 -36.88 -7.81
CA LEU A 577 39.92 -36.49 -6.41
C LEU A 577 41.41 -36.36 -6.12
N LYS A 578 41.88 -35.12 -5.86
CA LYS A 578 43.15 -34.88 -5.17
C LYS A 578 42.88 -34.56 -3.72
N SER A 579 43.37 -35.42 -2.84
CA SER A 579 43.46 -35.22 -1.40
C SER A 579 44.50 -34.15 -1.09
N PRO A 580 44.31 -33.30 -0.06
CA PRO A 580 45.34 -32.37 0.39
C PRO A 580 46.39 -33.11 1.27
N PRO A 581 47.65 -32.66 1.28
CA PRO A 581 48.71 -33.27 2.08
C PRO A 581 48.59 -32.92 3.56
N GLY A 582 49.04 -33.86 4.38
CA GLY A 582 48.86 -33.94 5.80
C GLY A 582 49.49 -32.84 6.66
N MET A 583 49.00 -32.77 7.88
CA MET A 583 49.76 -32.30 9.03
C MET A 583 49.65 -33.34 10.15
N SER A 584 50.83 -33.72 10.62
CA SER A 584 51.10 -34.43 11.84
C SER A 584 50.72 -33.62 13.08
#